data_9961599d8c1053646aa820e7c691cfee
#
_entry.id   9961599d8c1053646aa820e7c691cfee
#
_cell.length_a   1.000
_cell.length_b   1.000
_cell.length_c   1.000
_cell.angle_alpha   90.00
_cell.angle_beta   90.00
_cell.angle_gamma   90.00
#
_symmetry.space_group_name_H-M   'P 1'
#
loop_
_entity.id
_entity.type
_entity.pdbx_description
1 polymer ?
#
loop_
_entity_poly.entity_id
_entity_poly.type
_entity_poly.pdbx_seq_one_letter_code
_entity_poly.pdbx_strand_id
1 'polypeptide(L)'
;MKKTIIFIAVILIIVVGILYSTYGEEFFSALDEKKVYSMVNIKSIHLDTLDEYKFFNGGIITYNNQKIKYINYDNSNIWESENAVFSEKVFVTDNYIFRQMENSTQVIDKNNQKYVIAEIAGDILNVSRENEETYMIVRTDTGQNSLYIMNDDNEVVVDNKEFDDIITGVAIGDKSEGYSLITLNFEKGIPGNTLYFNLLDDVELWSTTIENELLIKTQIVNNNVIAIGDKNIYYFNTNGKLMWKNSIYSKISDIEIDKENQRIYMLYEHDDNTELIAYNFEGKVMEVKNTPVNMNNLEVVDNKTLVSNDNAIFIIHGSKSDKIFEDTQDRIEDYVLEGSTIRILFKDKLVSGLIK
;
A
#
# COMPACT_ATOMS: atom_id res chain seq x y z
N MET A 1 -0.83 -57.06 -13.43
CA MET A 1 -0.57 -56.40 -12.14
C MET A 1 0.03 -54.99 -12.29
N LYS A 2 1.19 -54.73 -12.92
CA LYS A 2 1.75 -53.37 -13.02
C LYS A 2 0.82 -52.32 -13.66
N LYS A 3 0.11 -52.65 -14.75
CA LYS A 3 -0.84 -51.74 -15.41
C LYS A 3 -2.06 -51.37 -14.52
N THR A 4 -2.52 -52.34 -13.71
CA THR A 4 -3.64 -52.11 -12.78
C THR A 4 -3.25 -51.20 -11.62
N ILE A 5 -1.99 -51.31 -11.12
CA ILE A 5 -1.45 -50.47 -10.04
C ILE A 5 -1.32 -49.01 -10.54
N ILE A 6 -0.79 -48.82 -11.78
CA ILE A 6 -0.67 -47.51 -12.38
C ILE A 6 -2.03 -46.84 -12.58
N PHE A 7 -3.02 -47.61 -13.05
CA PHE A 7 -4.39 -47.08 -13.23
C PHE A 7 -5.05 -46.63 -11.91
N ILE A 8 -4.86 -47.43 -10.85
CA ILE A 8 -5.36 -47.09 -9.50
C ILE A 8 -4.65 -45.82 -8.98
N ALA A 9 -3.33 -45.73 -9.16
CA ALA A 9 -2.57 -44.53 -8.75
C ALA A 9 -3.03 -43.25 -9.46
N VAL A 10 -3.29 -43.32 -10.77
CA VAL A 10 -3.83 -42.19 -11.55
C VAL A 10 -5.21 -41.78 -11.09
N ILE A 11 -6.11 -42.75 -10.81
CA ILE A 11 -7.46 -42.45 -10.26
C ILE A 11 -7.32 -41.77 -8.90
N LEU A 12 -6.42 -42.26 -8.05
CA LEU A 12 -6.22 -41.70 -6.71
C LEU A 12 -5.70 -40.25 -6.77
N ILE A 13 -4.78 -39.95 -7.70
CA ILE A 13 -4.29 -38.56 -7.93
C ILE A 13 -5.42 -37.66 -8.43
N ILE A 14 -6.27 -38.16 -9.35
CA ILE A 14 -7.42 -37.39 -9.86
C ILE A 14 -8.43 -37.12 -8.73
N VAL A 15 -8.76 -38.13 -7.92
CA VAL A 15 -9.69 -38.00 -6.78
C VAL A 15 -9.14 -37.04 -5.74
N VAL A 16 -7.84 -37.13 -5.40
CA VAL A 16 -7.19 -36.18 -4.50
C VAL A 16 -7.17 -34.76 -5.09
N GLY A 17 -6.92 -34.64 -6.39
CA GLY A 17 -6.97 -33.34 -7.09
C GLY A 17 -8.38 -32.72 -7.06
N ILE A 18 -9.42 -33.52 -7.28
CA ILE A 18 -10.83 -33.06 -7.21
C ILE A 18 -11.21 -32.69 -5.76
N LEU A 19 -10.83 -33.53 -4.78
CA LEU A 19 -11.07 -33.20 -3.36
C LEU A 19 -10.32 -31.95 -2.93
N TYR A 20 -9.10 -31.77 -3.39
CA TYR A 20 -8.32 -30.56 -3.14
C TYR A 20 -8.96 -29.32 -3.76
N SER A 21 -9.43 -29.40 -5.02
CA SER A 21 -10.09 -28.27 -5.68
C SER A 21 -11.49 -27.94 -5.14
N THR A 22 -12.16 -28.93 -4.51
CA THR A 22 -13.54 -28.76 -4.01
C THR A 22 -13.60 -28.42 -2.52
N TYR A 23 -12.67 -28.98 -1.74
CA TYR A 23 -12.66 -28.86 -0.27
C TYR A 23 -11.35 -28.33 0.30
N GLY A 24 -10.36 -28.06 -0.54
CA GLY A 24 -9.02 -27.63 -0.09
C GLY A 24 -9.08 -26.33 0.71
N GLU A 25 -9.85 -25.38 0.25
CA GLU A 25 -10.01 -24.09 0.94
C GLU A 25 -10.70 -24.25 2.30
N GLU A 26 -11.77 -25.06 2.38
CA GLU A 26 -12.45 -25.34 3.65
C GLU A 26 -11.57 -26.13 4.62
N PHE A 27 -10.77 -27.07 4.11
CA PHE A 27 -9.86 -27.86 4.95
C PHE A 27 -8.71 -27.01 5.49
N PHE A 28 -8.10 -26.14 4.67
CA PHE A 28 -7.05 -25.23 5.11
C PHE A 28 -7.58 -24.14 6.01
N SER A 29 -8.76 -23.59 5.72
CA SER A 29 -9.45 -22.66 6.61
C SER A 29 -9.72 -23.27 7.98
N ALA A 30 -10.20 -24.51 8.04
CA ALA A 30 -10.44 -25.23 9.29
C ALA A 30 -9.14 -25.57 10.07
N LEU A 31 -8.02 -25.76 9.38
CA LEU A 31 -6.72 -25.89 10.02
C LEU A 31 -6.21 -24.56 10.55
N ASP A 32 -6.43 -23.49 9.82
CA ASP A 32 -6.02 -22.14 10.21
C ASP A 32 -6.83 -21.64 11.41
N GLU A 33 -8.12 -21.99 11.51
CA GLU A 33 -8.95 -21.70 12.68
C GLU A 33 -8.44 -22.32 14.00
N LYS A 34 -7.59 -23.32 13.95
CA LYS A 34 -6.97 -23.92 15.16
C LYS A 34 -5.72 -23.18 15.62
N LYS A 35 -5.13 -22.36 14.77
CA LYS A 35 -3.98 -21.52 15.16
C LYS A 35 -4.48 -20.42 16.10
N VAL A 36 -3.61 -20.02 16.99
CA VAL A 36 -3.74 -18.83 17.84
C VAL A 36 -2.47 -18.03 17.68
N TYR A 37 -2.60 -16.85 17.15
CA TYR A 37 -1.45 -15.97 16.97
C TYR A 37 -1.22 -15.14 18.22
N SER A 38 0.04 -14.98 18.58
CA SER A 38 0.46 -14.14 19.70
C SER A 38 1.85 -13.56 19.45
N MET A 39 2.10 -12.38 19.97
CA MET A 39 3.43 -11.78 19.97
C MET A 39 4.21 -12.26 21.19
N VAL A 40 5.37 -12.82 20.95
CA VAL A 40 6.27 -13.34 22.01
C VAL A 40 7.65 -12.70 21.91
N ASN A 41 8.48 -12.89 22.94
CA ASN A 41 9.84 -12.32 23.03
C ASN A 41 9.85 -10.79 22.84
N ILE A 42 8.88 -10.11 23.44
CA ILE A 42 8.70 -8.67 23.30
C ILE A 42 9.90 -7.94 23.90
N LYS A 43 10.45 -7.02 23.11
CA LYS A 43 11.52 -6.09 23.49
C LYS A 43 11.07 -4.68 23.17
N SER A 44 11.38 -3.75 24.07
CA SER A 44 11.16 -2.31 23.84
C SER A 44 12.49 -1.59 23.92
N ILE A 45 12.72 -0.69 22.99
CA ILE A 45 13.92 0.14 22.88
C ILE A 45 13.45 1.59 22.81
N HIS A 46 14.01 2.44 23.67
CA HIS A 46 13.77 3.88 23.59
C HIS A 46 14.49 4.44 22.34
N LEU A 47 13.80 5.29 21.60
CA LEU A 47 14.31 5.94 20.41
C LEU A 47 14.63 7.41 20.69
N ASP A 48 15.77 7.85 20.21
CA ASP A 48 16.13 9.26 20.15
C ASP A 48 15.68 9.81 18.79
N THR A 49 14.39 10.13 18.69
CA THR A 49 13.76 10.62 17.46
C THR A 49 13.80 12.13 17.38
N LEU A 50 13.78 12.64 16.14
CA LEU A 50 13.48 14.02 15.80
C LEU A 50 11.95 14.25 15.75
N ASP A 51 11.50 15.29 15.07
CA ASP A 51 10.09 15.66 15.00
C ASP A 51 9.23 14.63 14.26
N GLU A 52 9.79 14.08 13.16
CA GLU A 52 9.15 13.10 12.29
C GLU A 52 10.00 11.83 12.23
N TYR A 53 9.36 10.68 12.02
CA TYR A 53 10.05 9.40 11.89
C TYR A 53 9.22 8.41 11.06
N LYS A 54 9.92 7.47 10.42
CA LYS A 54 9.30 6.45 9.57
C LYS A 54 10.19 5.22 9.47
N PHE A 55 9.61 4.04 9.23
CA PHE A 55 10.38 2.88 8.81
C PHE A 55 11.07 3.16 7.48
N PHE A 56 12.30 2.71 7.36
CA PHE A 56 13.15 2.97 6.20
C PHE A 56 14.20 1.87 6.06
N ASN A 57 14.10 1.08 4.99
CA ASN A 57 15.12 0.14 4.54
C ASN A 57 15.78 -0.70 5.67
N GLY A 58 14.99 -1.35 6.50
CA GLY A 58 15.49 -2.18 7.61
C GLY A 58 15.97 -1.40 8.84
N GLY A 59 15.55 -0.16 8.98
CA GLY A 59 15.78 0.70 10.12
C GLY A 59 14.71 1.77 10.26
N ILE A 60 15.06 2.89 10.87
CA ILE A 60 14.17 4.02 11.10
C ILE A 60 14.88 5.29 10.64
N ILE A 61 14.21 6.07 9.81
CA ILE A 61 14.59 7.45 9.54
C ILE A 61 13.87 8.36 10.52
N THR A 62 14.57 9.30 11.10
CA THR A 62 13.99 10.40 11.87
C THR A 62 14.52 11.72 11.33
N TYR A 63 13.65 12.72 11.19
CA TYR A 63 14.00 13.94 10.49
C TYR A 63 13.22 15.16 10.98
N ASN A 64 13.75 16.32 10.68
CA ASN A 64 13.10 17.61 10.73
C ASN A 64 13.71 18.52 9.65
N ASN A 65 13.33 19.80 9.64
CA ASN A 65 13.81 20.75 8.63
C ASN A 65 15.33 20.99 8.64
N GLN A 66 16.03 20.59 9.71
CA GLN A 66 17.46 20.85 9.88
C GLN A 66 18.32 19.59 9.75
N LYS A 67 17.75 18.42 10.04
CA LYS A 67 18.52 17.20 10.26
C LYS A 67 17.76 15.97 9.81
N ILE A 68 18.51 14.99 9.29
CA ILE A 68 18.04 13.65 9.00
C ILE A 68 18.98 12.67 9.69
N LYS A 69 18.43 11.69 10.38
CA LYS A 69 19.19 10.67 11.09
C LYS A 69 18.64 9.31 10.71
N TYR A 70 19.51 8.39 10.29
CA TYR A 70 19.15 7.01 10.03
C TYR A 70 19.70 6.13 11.14
N ILE A 71 18.85 5.38 11.80
CA ILE A 71 19.17 4.51 12.93
C ILE A 71 18.72 3.06 12.68
N ASN A 72 19.47 2.12 13.22
CA ASN A 72 19.08 0.71 13.28
C ASN A 72 17.93 0.49 14.25
N TYR A 73 17.33 -0.70 14.17
CA TYR A 73 16.34 -1.18 15.14
C TYR A 73 16.86 -1.36 16.58
N ASP A 74 18.17 -1.27 16.81
CA ASP A 74 18.79 -1.24 18.14
C ASP A 74 19.14 0.19 18.63
N ASN A 75 18.66 1.20 17.89
CA ASN A 75 18.94 2.63 18.09
C ASN A 75 20.41 3.03 17.89
N SER A 76 21.22 2.20 17.25
CA SER A 76 22.56 2.63 16.83
C SER A 76 22.48 3.53 15.61
N ASN A 77 23.27 4.62 15.61
CA ASN A 77 23.32 5.54 14.48
C ASN A 77 24.04 4.90 13.30
N ILE A 78 23.37 4.83 12.14
CA ILE A 78 23.97 4.39 10.88
C ILE A 78 24.65 5.57 10.21
N TRP A 79 23.92 6.67 10.02
CA TRP A 79 24.45 7.94 9.56
C TRP A 79 23.53 9.11 9.96
N GLU A 80 24.10 10.30 9.90
CA GLU A 80 23.43 11.54 10.19
C GLU A 80 23.84 12.59 9.16
N SER A 81 22.90 13.38 8.70
CA SER A 81 23.13 14.46 7.75
C SER A 81 22.50 15.74 8.28
N GLU A 82 23.33 16.75 8.53
CA GLU A 82 22.84 18.11 8.80
C GLU A 82 22.54 18.81 7.47
N ASN A 83 21.50 19.60 7.48
CA ASN A 83 21.10 20.37 6.32
C ASN A 83 21.87 21.70 6.33
N ALA A 84 22.75 21.88 5.36
CA ALA A 84 23.39 23.15 5.14
C ALA A 84 22.42 24.26 4.67
N VAL A 85 21.25 23.83 4.16
CA VAL A 85 20.16 24.70 3.69
C VAL A 85 18.85 24.13 4.23
N PHE A 86 17.96 24.98 4.71
CA PHE A 86 16.61 24.57 5.11
C PHE A 86 15.92 23.94 3.90
N SER A 87 15.42 22.71 4.04
CA SER A 87 14.54 22.11 3.06
C SER A 87 13.11 22.57 3.34
N GLU A 88 12.36 22.86 2.29
CA GLU A 88 10.96 23.27 2.43
C GLU A 88 10.12 22.08 2.91
N LYS A 89 10.38 20.89 2.35
CA LYS A 89 9.68 19.63 2.72
C LYS A 89 10.62 18.43 2.63
N VAL A 90 10.31 17.42 3.44
CA VAL A 90 10.97 16.11 3.42
C VAL A 90 9.91 15.03 3.22
N PHE A 91 10.12 14.17 2.23
CA PHE A 91 9.29 13.01 1.96
C PHE A 91 10.14 11.76 2.10
N VAL A 92 9.61 10.73 2.73
CA VAL A 92 10.30 9.45 2.95
C VAL A 92 9.49 8.33 2.31
N THR A 93 10.12 7.63 1.37
CA THR A 93 9.64 6.35 0.83
C THR A 93 10.43 5.20 1.47
N ASP A 94 10.16 3.97 1.12
CA ASP A 94 10.85 2.81 1.71
C ASP A 94 12.37 2.80 1.47
N ASN A 95 12.84 3.38 0.36
CA ASN A 95 14.23 3.30 -0.07
C ASN A 95 14.92 4.66 -0.26
N TYR A 96 14.17 5.75 -0.37
CA TYR A 96 14.69 7.07 -0.67
C TYR A 96 14.06 8.15 0.19
N ILE A 97 14.82 9.19 0.44
CA ILE A 97 14.38 10.42 1.09
C ILE A 97 14.45 11.53 0.07
N PHE A 98 13.37 12.24 -0.12
CA PHE A 98 13.27 13.38 -1.03
C PHE A 98 13.19 14.65 -0.22
N ARG A 99 14.05 15.59 -0.54
CA ARG A 99 14.11 16.91 0.08
C ARG A 99 13.84 17.96 -0.97
N GLN A 100 12.72 18.64 -0.82
CA GLN A 100 12.44 19.81 -1.64
C GLN A 100 13.32 20.96 -1.20
N MET A 101 14.02 21.58 -2.15
CA MET A 101 14.82 22.78 -2.02
C MET A 101 14.22 23.85 -2.93
N GLU A 102 14.62 25.11 -2.77
CA GLU A 102 14.05 26.25 -3.49
C GLU A 102 13.92 26.03 -5.01
N ASN A 103 14.88 25.40 -5.66
CA ASN A 103 14.88 25.19 -7.12
C ASN A 103 15.28 23.76 -7.54
N SER A 104 15.22 22.81 -6.65
CA SER A 104 15.63 21.43 -6.96
C SER A 104 15.12 20.45 -5.92
N THR A 105 15.11 19.18 -6.27
CA THR A 105 14.83 18.09 -5.32
C THR A 105 16.11 17.27 -5.13
N GLN A 106 16.51 17.10 -3.88
CA GLN A 106 17.59 16.20 -3.50
C GLN A 106 17.02 14.86 -3.10
N VAL A 107 17.56 13.79 -3.68
CA VAL A 107 17.27 12.40 -3.30
C VAL A 107 18.43 11.87 -2.48
N ILE A 108 18.15 11.19 -1.39
CA ILE A 108 19.15 10.58 -0.51
C ILE A 108 18.78 9.09 -0.38
N ASP A 109 19.74 8.22 -0.68
CA ASP A 109 19.58 6.78 -0.51
C ASP A 109 19.96 6.31 0.91
N LYS A 110 19.79 5.02 1.18
CA LYS A 110 20.14 4.37 2.45
C LYS A 110 21.63 4.48 2.83
N ASN A 111 22.52 4.73 1.88
CA ASN A 111 23.96 4.89 2.09
C ASN A 111 24.37 6.34 2.25
N ASN A 112 23.41 7.27 2.37
CA ASN A 112 23.62 8.72 2.39
C ASN A 112 24.25 9.25 1.09
N GLN A 113 24.11 8.53 -0.03
CA GLN A 113 24.45 9.07 -1.33
C GLN A 113 23.38 10.08 -1.75
N LYS A 114 23.83 11.22 -2.23
CA LYS A 114 22.96 12.35 -2.57
C LYS A 114 22.96 12.57 -4.06
N TYR A 115 21.76 12.56 -4.63
CA TYR A 115 21.51 12.89 -6.02
C TYR A 115 20.70 14.18 -6.07
N VAL A 116 20.90 15.00 -7.05
CA VAL A 116 20.09 16.19 -7.29
C VAL A 116 19.30 15.95 -8.56
N ILE A 117 17.99 15.95 -8.43
CA ILE A 117 17.10 16.01 -9.57
C ILE A 117 16.96 17.48 -9.89
N ALA A 118 17.50 17.90 -11.03
CA ALA A 118 17.41 19.28 -11.48
C ALA A 118 15.95 19.55 -11.92
N GLU A 119 15.46 20.74 -11.52
CA GLU A 119 14.30 21.41 -12.14
C GLU A 119 12.91 20.79 -11.96
N ILE A 120 12.59 20.27 -10.77
CA ILE A 120 11.19 20.12 -10.43
C ILE A 120 10.68 21.52 -10.02
N ALA A 121 10.03 22.20 -10.94
CA ALA A 121 9.46 23.51 -10.71
C ALA A 121 8.11 23.38 -10.02
N GLY A 122 7.99 23.91 -8.80
CA GLY A 122 6.73 23.94 -8.07
C GLY A 122 6.79 23.32 -6.67
N ASP A 123 5.65 23.21 -6.04
CA ASP A 123 5.50 22.69 -4.67
C ASP A 123 5.17 21.21 -4.70
N ILE A 124 6.06 20.35 -4.20
CA ILE A 124 5.82 18.91 -4.11
C ILE A 124 4.70 18.66 -3.10
N LEU A 125 3.63 18.00 -3.55
CA LEU A 125 2.47 17.64 -2.75
C LEU A 125 2.57 16.23 -2.19
N ASN A 126 3.10 15.30 -2.99
CA ASN A 126 3.24 13.89 -2.61
C ASN A 126 4.43 13.24 -3.34
N VAL A 127 5.07 12.32 -2.66
CA VAL A 127 6.07 11.41 -3.23
C VAL A 127 5.74 10.00 -2.75
N SER A 128 5.68 9.06 -3.65
CA SER A 128 5.49 7.65 -3.33
C SER A 128 6.26 6.75 -4.28
N ARG A 129 6.48 5.51 -3.87
CA ARG A 129 7.21 4.51 -4.64
C ARG A 129 6.37 3.25 -4.79
N GLU A 130 6.30 2.75 -6.01
CA GLU A 130 5.60 1.52 -6.34
C GLU A 130 6.33 0.81 -7.49
N ASN A 131 6.52 -0.50 -7.39
CA ASN A 131 7.15 -1.34 -8.42
C ASN A 131 8.51 -0.81 -8.92
N GLU A 132 9.39 -0.38 -7.98
CA GLU A 132 10.71 0.18 -8.26
C GLU A 132 10.70 1.62 -8.86
N GLU A 133 9.58 2.12 -9.36
CA GLU A 133 9.43 3.50 -9.82
C GLU A 133 8.96 4.42 -8.68
N THR A 134 9.37 5.68 -8.76
CA THR A 134 8.94 6.74 -7.84
C THR A 134 8.11 7.76 -8.60
N TYR A 135 6.94 8.09 -8.10
CA TYR A 135 6.18 9.22 -8.63
C TYR A 135 6.13 10.41 -7.67
N MET A 136 6.05 11.58 -8.24
CA MET A 136 5.85 12.84 -7.53
C MET A 136 4.67 13.60 -8.11
N ILE A 137 3.80 14.10 -7.24
CA ILE A 137 2.74 15.03 -7.59
C ILE A 137 3.22 16.41 -7.16
N VAL A 138 3.26 17.34 -8.11
CA VAL A 138 3.78 18.68 -7.91
C VAL A 138 2.69 19.70 -8.27
N ARG A 139 2.53 20.73 -7.48
CA ARG A 139 1.74 21.92 -7.84
C ARG A 139 2.65 22.94 -8.48
N THR A 140 2.43 23.24 -9.73
CA THR A 140 3.18 24.25 -10.48
C THR A 140 2.89 25.65 -9.98
N ASP A 141 3.75 26.62 -10.33
CA ASP A 141 3.53 28.04 -10.02
C ASP A 141 2.26 28.63 -10.69
N THR A 142 1.78 28.00 -11.76
CA THR A 142 0.51 28.33 -12.42
C THR A 142 -0.72 27.76 -11.69
N GLY A 143 -0.50 26.92 -10.65
CA GLY A 143 -1.55 26.28 -9.86
C GLY A 143 -2.06 24.96 -10.42
N GLN A 144 -1.51 24.50 -11.55
CA GLN A 144 -1.82 23.19 -12.13
C GLN A 144 -1.12 22.09 -11.32
N ASN A 145 -1.60 20.85 -11.49
CA ASN A 145 -0.92 19.69 -10.93
C ASN A 145 -0.09 19.00 -12.01
N SER A 146 1.13 18.63 -11.67
CA SER A 146 2.03 17.90 -12.56
C SER A 146 2.39 16.56 -11.97
N LEU A 147 2.54 15.56 -12.83
CA LEU A 147 3.05 14.24 -12.50
C LEU A 147 4.48 14.10 -13.05
N TYR A 148 5.37 13.64 -12.19
CA TYR A 148 6.70 13.15 -12.54
C TYR A 148 6.79 11.68 -12.15
N ILE A 149 7.39 10.85 -13.01
CA ILE A 149 7.73 9.46 -12.67
C ILE A 149 9.21 9.26 -12.96
N MET A 150 9.90 8.63 -12.02
CA MET A 150 11.31 8.27 -12.12
C MET A 150 11.47 6.76 -12.01
N ASN A 151 12.39 6.21 -12.79
CA ASN A 151 12.79 4.82 -12.69
C ASN A 151 13.74 4.59 -11.48
N ASP A 152 14.18 3.34 -11.30
CA ASP A 152 15.05 2.92 -10.20
C ASP A 152 16.46 3.56 -10.26
N ASP A 153 16.88 3.98 -11.44
CA ASP A 153 18.14 4.72 -11.65
C ASP A 153 18.01 6.24 -11.38
N ASN A 154 16.84 6.69 -10.90
CA ASN A 154 16.45 8.09 -10.71
C ASN A 154 16.43 8.92 -12.01
N GLU A 155 16.23 8.29 -13.15
CA GLU A 155 15.99 8.98 -14.41
C GLU A 155 14.50 9.28 -14.55
N VAL A 156 14.16 10.51 -14.95
CA VAL A 156 12.78 10.92 -15.19
C VAL A 156 12.26 10.26 -16.47
N VAL A 157 11.23 9.43 -16.34
CA VAL A 157 10.57 8.74 -17.47
C VAL A 157 9.25 9.38 -17.86
N VAL A 158 8.56 10.04 -16.92
CA VAL A 158 7.44 10.94 -17.20
C VAL A 158 7.81 12.31 -16.64
N ASP A 159 7.91 13.31 -17.52
CA ASP A 159 8.40 14.64 -17.18
C ASP A 159 7.27 15.67 -17.29
N ASN A 160 6.96 16.31 -16.17
CA ASN A 160 6.05 17.47 -16.09
C ASN A 160 4.72 17.29 -16.84
N LYS A 161 4.06 16.16 -16.67
CA LYS A 161 2.72 15.98 -17.26
C LYS A 161 1.69 16.77 -16.48
N GLU A 162 1.21 17.86 -17.06
CA GLU A 162 0.32 18.82 -16.43
C GLU A 162 -1.16 18.46 -16.56
N PHE A 163 -1.92 18.74 -15.50
CA PHE A 163 -3.36 18.56 -15.41
C PHE A 163 -4.00 19.80 -14.77
N ASP A 164 -5.10 20.28 -15.36
CA ASP A 164 -5.92 21.32 -14.75
C ASP A 164 -6.67 20.83 -13.52
N ASP A 165 -6.99 19.54 -13.51
CA ASP A 165 -7.71 18.85 -12.43
C ASP A 165 -6.74 18.42 -11.32
N ILE A 166 -7.28 18.15 -10.12
CA ILE A 166 -6.50 17.69 -8.97
C ILE A 166 -6.13 16.21 -9.16
N ILE A 167 -4.85 15.88 -9.11
CA ILE A 167 -4.41 14.49 -9.07
C ILE A 167 -4.69 13.91 -7.68
N THR A 168 -5.53 12.87 -7.61
CA THR A 168 -5.94 12.22 -6.35
C THR A 168 -5.41 10.81 -6.17
N GLY A 169 -4.94 10.17 -7.23
CA GLY A 169 -4.39 8.82 -7.16
C GLY A 169 -3.47 8.53 -8.34
N VAL A 170 -2.39 7.82 -8.06
CA VAL A 170 -1.45 7.30 -9.05
C VAL A 170 -1.15 5.86 -8.66
N ALA A 171 -1.07 4.98 -9.64
CA ALA A 171 -0.53 3.63 -9.46
C ALA A 171 0.37 3.29 -10.64
N ILE A 172 1.50 2.66 -10.35
CA ILE A 172 2.47 2.24 -11.35
C ILE A 172 2.40 0.72 -11.48
N GLY A 173 2.29 0.24 -12.71
CA GLY A 173 2.33 -1.18 -13.02
C GLY A 173 3.76 -1.73 -12.99
N ASP A 174 3.91 -3.01 -13.27
CA ASP A 174 5.23 -3.58 -13.50
C ASP A 174 5.89 -2.93 -14.72
N LYS A 175 7.22 -3.02 -14.86
CA LYS A 175 8.08 -2.27 -15.82
C LYS A 175 7.55 -2.09 -17.25
N SER A 176 6.62 -2.89 -17.72
CA SER A 176 6.02 -2.80 -19.06
C SER A 176 4.56 -2.37 -19.07
N GLU A 177 3.93 -2.25 -17.90
CA GLU A 177 2.48 -2.07 -17.80
C GLU A 177 2.05 -0.59 -17.87
N GLY A 178 2.94 0.35 -17.53
CA GLY A 178 2.62 1.77 -17.51
C GLY A 178 2.09 2.26 -16.17
N TYR A 179 1.29 3.32 -16.19
CA TYR A 179 0.71 3.90 -14.98
C TYR A 179 -0.76 4.26 -15.16
N SER A 180 -1.52 4.18 -14.07
CA SER A 180 -2.88 4.73 -13.99
C SER A 180 -2.92 5.96 -13.11
N LEU A 181 -3.78 6.89 -13.47
CA LEU A 181 -3.90 8.19 -12.81
C LEU A 181 -5.38 8.54 -12.62
N ILE A 182 -5.72 9.07 -11.48
CA ILE A 182 -7.03 9.64 -11.20
C ILE A 182 -6.90 11.15 -11.06
N THR A 183 -7.68 11.90 -11.83
CA THR A 183 -7.89 13.33 -11.61
C THR A 183 -9.31 13.59 -11.12
N LEU A 184 -9.47 14.65 -10.34
CA LEU A 184 -10.75 15.09 -9.75
C LEU A 184 -11.00 16.54 -10.12
N ASN A 185 -12.19 16.81 -10.63
CA ASN A 185 -12.73 18.15 -10.80
C ASN A 185 -14.10 18.30 -10.13
N PHE A 186 -14.60 19.53 -10.07
CA PHE A 186 -15.91 19.84 -9.54
C PHE A 186 -16.65 20.74 -10.53
N GLU A 187 -17.49 20.15 -11.35
CA GLU A 187 -18.39 20.92 -12.18
C GLU A 187 -19.71 21.15 -11.46
N LYS A 188 -20.06 22.43 -11.22
CA LYS A 188 -21.28 22.84 -10.50
C LYS A 188 -21.46 22.17 -9.13
N GLY A 189 -20.33 21.83 -8.44
CA GLY A 189 -20.35 21.17 -7.14
C GLY A 189 -20.55 19.67 -7.19
N ILE A 190 -20.53 19.05 -8.37
CA ILE A 190 -20.60 17.61 -8.56
C ILE A 190 -19.19 17.10 -8.82
N PRO A 191 -18.69 16.09 -8.06
CA PRO A 191 -17.39 15.50 -8.32
C PRO A 191 -17.40 14.73 -9.63
N GLY A 192 -16.43 15.02 -10.49
CA GLY A 192 -16.12 14.29 -11.70
C GLY A 192 -14.70 13.79 -11.64
N ASN A 193 -14.49 12.50 -11.86
CA ASN A 193 -13.15 11.93 -11.91
C ASN A 193 -12.86 11.48 -13.33
N THR A 194 -11.62 11.68 -13.76
CA THR A 194 -11.12 11.02 -14.97
C THR A 194 -10.05 10.02 -14.57
N LEU A 195 -10.26 8.78 -14.94
CA LEU A 195 -9.29 7.69 -14.80
C LEU A 195 -8.54 7.54 -16.12
N TYR A 196 -7.22 7.64 -16.06
CA TYR A 196 -6.32 7.46 -17.20
C TYR A 196 -5.53 6.18 -17.05
N PHE A 197 -5.17 5.58 -18.16
CA PHE A 197 -4.15 4.55 -18.25
C PHE A 197 -3.17 4.89 -19.36
N ASN A 198 -1.89 5.03 -19.02
CA ASN A 198 -0.82 5.49 -19.88
C ASN A 198 0.36 4.51 -19.83
N LEU A 199 1.14 4.48 -20.91
CA LEU A 199 2.47 3.87 -20.87
C LEU A 199 3.49 4.79 -20.19
N LEU A 200 4.62 4.24 -19.76
CA LEU A 200 5.70 5.03 -19.12
C LEU A 200 6.39 6.01 -20.08
N ASP A 201 6.22 5.87 -21.39
CA ASP A 201 6.62 6.85 -22.40
C ASP A 201 5.58 7.98 -22.61
N ASP A 202 4.63 8.06 -21.68
CA ASP A 202 3.54 9.05 -21.62
C ASP A 202 2.50 8.97 -22.75
N VAL A 203 2.40 7.85 -23.42
CA VAL A 203 1.33 7.59 -24.39
C VAL A 203 0.04 7.17 -23.67
N GLU A 204 -1.01 7.99 -23.79
CA GLU A 204 -2.34 7.63 -23.26
C GLU A 204 -2.91 6.45 -24.09
N LEU A 205 -3.21 5.35 -23.41
CA LEU A 205 -3.88 4.20 -24.00
C LEU A 205 -5.39 4.39 -23.99
N TRP A 206 -5.93 4.87 -22.87
CA TRP A 206 -7.35 5.20 -22.75
C TRP A 206 -7.60 6.08 -21.51
N SER A 207 -8.75 6.75 -21.53
CA SER A 207 -9.31 7.44 -20.37
C SER A 207 -10.82 7.24 -20.27
N THR A 208 -11.37 7.39 -19.08
CA THR A 208 -12.81 7.30 -18.83
C THR A 208 -13.22 8.23 -17.71
N THR A 209 -14.39 8.88 -17.84
CA THR A 209 -14.94 9.77 -16.81
C THR A 209 -15.96 9.03 -15.95
N ILE A 210 -15.87 9.20 -14.64
CA ILE A 210 -16.79 8.66 -13.63
C ILE A 210 -17.32 9.84 -12.82
N GLU A 211 -18.63 10.06 -12.90
CA GLU A 211 -19.31 11.20 -12.28
C GLU A 211 -20.07 10.80 -11.01
N ASN A 212 -20.33 11.79 -10.14
CA ASN A 212 -21.13 11.67 -8.91
C ASN A 212 -20.53 10.72 -7.87
N GLU A 213 -19.23 10.56 -7.87
CA GLU A 213 -18.47 9.65 -7.02
C GLU A 213 -17.06 10.22 -6.82
N LEU A 214 -16.41 9.88 -5.70
CA LEU A 214 -14.99 10.18 -5.46
C LEU A 214 -14.18 8.90 -5.64
N LEU A 215 -13.31 8.87 -6.65
CA LEU A 215 -12.31 7.81 -6.74
C LEU A 215 -11.18 8.08 -5.75
N ILE A 216 -10.85 7.07 -4.94
CA ILE A 216 -9.90 7.18 -3.82
C ILE A 216 -8.64 6.36 -4.02
N LYS A 217 -8.68 5.31 -4.84
CA LYS A 217 -7.52 4.45 -5.11
C LYS A 217 -7.58 3.89 -6.53
N THR A 218 -6.44 3.79 -7.17
CA THR A 218 -6.26 3.03 -8.42
C THR A 218 -5.11 2.05 -8.25
N GLN A 219 -5.14 0.94 -9.01
CA GLN A 219 -4.10 -0.08 -9.00
C GLN A 219 -4.03 -0.77 -10.35
N ILE A 220 -2.83 -1.08 -10.81
CA ILE A 220 -2.61 -1.89 -12.00
C ILE A 220 -2.31 -3.32 -11.62
N VAL A 221 -3.03 -4.26 -12.22
CA VAL A 221 -2.86 -5.69 -12.01
C VAL A 221 -2.98 -6.43 -13.33
N ASN A 222 -1.90 -7.10 -13.77
CA ASN A 222 -1.88 -7.84 -15.04
C ASN A 222 -2.36 -6.99 -16.24
N ASN A 223 -1.87 -5.77 -16.40
CA ASN A 223 -2.27 -4.79 -17.41
C ASN A 223 -3.76 -4.35 -17.35
N ASN A 224 -4.48 -4.68 -16.30
CA ASN A 224 -5.84 -4.21 -16.06
C ASN A 224 -5.83 -3.17 -14.94
N VAL A 225 -6.85 -2.33 -14.90
CA VAL A 225 -6.94 -1.26 -13.90
C VAL A 225 -8.11 -1.51 -12.95
N ILE A 226 -7.81 -1.54 -11.66
CA ILE A 226 -8.80 -1.46 -10.59
C ILE A 226 -8.91 0.02 -10.20
N ALA A 227 -10.13 0.53 -10.13
CA ALA A 227 -10.40 1.84 -9.53
C ALA A 227 -11.44 1.68 -8.43
N ILE A 228 -11.18 2.28 -7.29
CA ILE A 228 -12.05 2.19 -6.11
C ILE A 228 -12.50 3.59 -5.73
N GLY A 229 -13.81 3.77 -5.64
CA GLY A 229 -14.43 5.01 -5.24
C GLY A 229 -15.13 4.88 -3.88
N ASP A 230 -15.79 5.95 -3.48
CA ASP A 230 -16.62 5.97 -2.27
C ASP A 230 -17.95 5.20 -2.43
N LYS A 231 -18.34 4.88 -3.68
CA LYS A 231 -19.60 4.18 -3.99
C LYS A 231 -19.42 2.86 -4.73
N ASN A 232 -18.34 2.68 -5.46
CA ASN A 232 -18.16 1.50 -6.30
C ASN A 232 -16.71 1.09 -6.46
N ILE A 233 -16.51 -0.20 -6.76
CA ILE A 233 -15.26 -0.79 -7.26
C ILE A 233 -15.44 -1.02 -8.75
N TYR A 234 -14.46 -0.66 -9.54
CA TYR A 234 -14.43 -0.84 -11.00
C TYR A 234 -13.22 -1.67 -11.40
N TYR A 235 -13.40 -2.51 -12.40
CA TYR A 235 -12.33 -3.26 -13.03
C TYR A 235 -12.39 -3.08 -14.54
N PHE A 236 -11.34 -2.49 -15.09
CA PHE A 236 -11.19 -2.23 -16.53
C PHE A 236 -10.12 -3.12 -17.10
N ASN A 237 -10.34 -3.63 -18.32
CA ASN A 237 -9.28 -4.34 -19.03
C ASN A 237 -8.29 -3.36 -19.68
N THR A 238 -7.23 -3.91 -20.28
CA THR A 238 -6.16 -3.17 -20.96
C THR A 238 -6.64 -2.16 -22.01
N ASN A 239 -7.83 -2.38 -22.59
CA ASN A 239 -8.42 -1.49 -23.60
C ASN A 239 -9.44 -0.49 -23.02
N GLY A 240 -9.49 -0.33 -21.70
CA GLY A 240 -10.43 0.58 -21.02
C GLY A 240 -11.88 0.09 -20.98
N LYS A 241 -12.15 -1.16 -21.34
CA LYS A 241 -13.50 -1.72 -21.26
C LYS A 241 -13.79 -2.14 -19.82
N LEU A 242 -14.89 -1.61 -19.26
CA LEU A 242 -15.39 -2.04 -17.95
C LEU A 242 -15.78 -3.52 -18.02
N MET A 243 -15.13 -4.34 -17.18
CA MET A 243 -15.37 -5.77 -17.08
C MET A 243 -16.43 -6.07 -16.02
N TRP A 244 -16.33 -5.41 -14.87
CA TRP A 244 -17.34 -5.48 -13.81
C TRP A 244 -17.31 -4.23 -12.95
N LYS A 245 -18.40 -4.03 -12.21
CA LYS A 245 -18.58 -2.97 -11.23
C LYS A 245 -19.33 -3.54 -10.03
N ASN A 246 -18.83 -3.29 -8.83
CA ASN A 246 -19.48 -3.66 -7.57
C ASN A 246 -19.80 -2.42 -6.75
N SER A 247 -20.99 -2.37 -6.17
CA SER A 247 -21.37 -1.25 -5.30
C SER A 247 -20.80 -1.45 -3.89
N ILE A 248 -20.33 -0.35 -3.33
CA ILE A 248 -19.89 -0.23 -1.95
C ILE A 248 -21.10 0.19 -1.11
N TYR A 249 -21.31 -0.47 0.01
CA TYR A 249 -22.54 -0.31 0.81
C TYR A 249 -22.28 0.35 2.18
N SER A 250 -21.02 0.58 2.53
CA SER A 250 -20.64 1.25 3.78
C SER A 250 -19.39 2.09 3.61
N LYS A 251 -19.06 2.88 4.61
CA LYS A 251 -17.85 3.70 4.62
C LYS A 251 -16.62 2.79 4.63
N ILE A 252 -15.67 3.08 3.75
CA ILE A 252 -14.38 2.39 3.69
C ILE A 252 -13.45 3.03 4.72
N SER A 253 -12.86 2.20 5.58
CA SER A 253 -11.78 2.61 6.48
C SER A 253 -10.43 2.44 5.84
N ASP A 254 -10.21 1.30 5.14
CA ASP A 254 -8.95 1.03 4.45
C ASP A 254 -9.12 0.00 3.33
N ILE A 255 -8.12 -0.05 2.42
CA ILE A 255 -8.13 -0.90 1.23
C ILE A 255 -6.74 -1.45 0.99
N GLU A 256 -6.64 -2.76 0.84
CA GLU A 256 -5.40 -3.43 0.44
C GLU A 256 -5.62 -4.30 -0.80
N ILE A 257 -4.68 -4.27 -1.74
CA ILE A 257 -4.75 -5.04 -2.98
C ILE A 257 -3.56 -6.01 -3.04
N ASP A 258 -3.87 -7.27 -2.82
CA ASP A 258 -2.92 -8.38 -2.88
C ASP A 258 -2.85 -8.88 -4.34
N LYS A 259 -1.81 -8.44 -5.05
CA LYS A 259 -1.58 -8.83 -6.45
C LYS A 259 -1.23 -10.31 -6.59
N GLU A 260 -0.50 -10.87 -5.62
CA GLU A 260 -0.06 -12.27 -5.67
C GLU A 260 -1.23 -13.24 -5.54
N ASN A 261 -2.14 -12.99 -4.60
CA ASN A 261 -3.31 -13.82 -4.37
C ASN A 261 -4.55 -13.34 -5.16
N GLN A 262 -4.42 -12.30 -5.97
CA GLN A 262 -5.47 -11.71 -6.81
C GLN A 262 -6.72 -11.35 -5.99
N ARG A 263 -6.51 -10.62 -4.89
CA ARG A 263 -7.57 -10.22 -3.96
C ARG A 263 -7.57 -8.72 -3.71
N ILE A 264 -8.77 -8.18 -3.50
CA ILE A 264 -9.02 -6.83 -3.01
C ILE A 264 -9.62 -6.99 -1.63
N TYR A 265 -8.92 -6.54 -0.62
CA TYR A 265 -9.39 -6.51 0.75
C TYR A 265 -9.92 -5.11 1.06
N MET A 266 -11.10 -5.03 1.64
CA MET A 266 -11.72 -3.78 2.04
C MET A 266 -12.18 -3.86 3.47
N LEU A 267 -11.79 -2.88 4.25
CA LEU A 267 -12.21 -2.73 5.64
C LEU A 267 -13.34 -1.70 5.68
N TYR A 268 -14.52 -2.15 6.06
CA TYR A 268 -15.72 -1.34 6.15
C TYR A 268 -16.04 -0.94 7.58
N GLU A 269 -16.37 0.34 7.77
CA GLU A 269 -16.84 0.86 9.04
C GLU A 269 -18.37 0.82 9.09
N HIS A 270 -18.91 0.27 10.16
CA HIS A 270 -20.31 0.29 10.54
C HIS A 270 -20.46 0.95 11.92
N ASP A 271 -21.69 1.31 12.31
CA ASP A 271 -21.94 2.00 13.58
C ASP A 271 -21.38 1.25 14.81
N ASP A 272 -21.49 -0.06 14.83
CA ASP A 272 -21.15 -0.91 15.99
C ASP A 272 -20.01 -1.91 15.72
N ASN A 273 -19.51 -2.04 14.48
CA ASN A 273 -18.47 -3.01 14.13
C ASN A 273 -17.67 -2.54 12.91
N THR A 274 -16.59 -3.26 12.66
CA THR A 274 -15.82 -3.16 11.41
C THR A 274 -15.88 -4.51 10.71
N GLU A 275 -16.01 -4.53 9.40
CA GLU A 275 -16.13 -5.73 8.58
C GLU A 275 -15.03 -5.74 7.51
N LEU A 276 -14.34 -6.86 7.39
CA LEU A 276 -13.38 -7.13 6.33
C LEU A 276 -14.03 -7.96 5.23
N ILE A 277 -14.00 -7.46 4.00
CA ILE A 277 -14.47 -8.19 2.82
C ILE A 277 -13.32 -8.37 1.85
N ALA A 278 -13.11 -9.60 1.40
CA ALA A 278 -12.19 -9.92 0.32
C ALA A 278 -12.96 -10.23 -0.97
N TYR A 279 -12.59 -9.55 -2.05
CA TYR A 279 -13.06 -9.83 -3.42
C TYR A 279 -11.92 -10.44 -4.22
N ASN A 280 -12.22 -11.34 -5.15
CA ASN A 280 -11.26 -11.71 -6.19
C ASN A 280 -11.28 -10.68 -7.35
N PHE A 281 -10.32 -10.78 -8.28
CA PHE A 281 -10.26 -9.89 -9.44
C PHE A 281 -11.37 -10.13 -10.49
N GLU A 282 -12.24 -11.12 -10.26
CA GLU A 282 -13.50 -11.28 -11.01
C GLU A 282 -14.67 -10.54 -10.36
N GLY A 283 -14.44 -9.83 -9.24
CA GLY A 283 -15.46 -9.09 -8.49
C GLY A 283 -16.35 -9.94 -7.59
N LYS A 284 -16.02 -11.23 -7.38
CA LYS A 284 -16.77 -12.10 -6.48
C LYS A 284 -16.29 -11.95 -5.05
N VAL A 285 -17.22 -11.90 -4.10
CA VAL A 285 -16.91 -11.97 -2.67
C VAL A 285 -16.36 -13.35 -2.34
N MET A 286 -15.16 -13.38 -1.78
CA MET A 286 -14.46 -14.61 -1.35
C MET A 286 -14.62 -14.83 0.15
N GLU A 287 -14.53 -13.75 0.93
CA GLU A 287 -14.60 -13.79 2.38
C GLU A 287 -15.36 -12.59 2.91
N VAL A 288 -16.05 -12.78 4.03
CA VAL A 288 -16.63 -11.74 4.86
C VAL A 288 -16.33 -12.08 6.30
N LYS A 289 -15.65 -11.17 7.01
CA LYS A 289 -15.20 -11.38 8.39
C LYS A 289 -15.52 -10.17 9.25
N ASN A 290 -16.09 -10.41 10.43
CA ASN A 290 -16.15 -9.35 11.43
C ASN A 290 -14.76 -9.16 12.04
N THR A 291 -14.34 -7.91 12.17
CA THR A 291 -13.12 -7.53 12.85
C THR A 291 -13.45 -6.87 14.19
N PRO A 292 -12.46 -6.67 15.08
CA PRO A 292 -12.68 -5.82 16.24
C PRO A 292 -13.14 -4.41 15.85
N VAL A 293 -13.81 -3.74 16.78
CA VAL A 293 -14.39 -2.39 16.54
C VAL A 293 -13.30 -1.35 16.33
N ASN A 294 -13.60 -0.35 15.50
CA ASN A 294 -12.73 0.81 15.23
C ASN A 294 -11.37 0.45 14.61
N MET A 295 -11.31 -0.60 13.79
CA MET A 295 -10.13 -0.85 12.98
C MET A 295 -10.09 0.14 11.81
N ASN A 296 -8.96 0.75 11.57
CA ASN A 296 -8.79 1.80 10.57
C ASN A 296 -7.56 1.62 9.68
N ASN A 297 -6.81 0.55 9.88
CA ASN A 297 -5.67 0.19 9.04
C ASN A 297 -5.70 -1.29 8.71
N LEU A 298 -5.35 -1.63 7.49
CA LEU A 298 -5.38 -2.98 6.91
C LEU A 298 -4.07 -3.24 6.16
N GLU A 299 -3.43 -4.35 6.47
CA GLU A 299 -2.21 -4.78 5.80
C GLU A 299 -2.28 -6.29 5.49
N VAL A 300 -1.84 -6.68 4.32
CA VAL A 300 -1.72 -8.09 3.93
C VAL A 300 -0.27 -8.40 3.61
N VAL A 301 0.38 -9.16 4.47
CA VAL A 301 1.80 -9.53 4.37
C VAL A 301 1.98 -11.02 4.64
N ASP A 302 2.73 -11.71 3.78
CA ASP A 302 3.05 -13.13 3.93
C ASP A 302 1.80 -14.00 4.21
N ASN A 303 0.71 -13.78 3.48
CA ASN A 303 -0.59 -14.43 3.66
C ASN A 303 -1.23 -14.22 5.05
N LYS A 304 -0.81 -13.20 5.78
CA LYS A 304 -1.44 -12.77 7.02
C LYS A 304 -2.20 -11.47 6.78
N THR A 305 -3.43 -11.41 7.21
CA THR A 305 -4.22 -10.19 7.20
C THR A 305 -4.16 -9.55 8.58
N LEU A 306 -3.55 -8.39 8.66
CA LEU A 306 -3.46 -7.59 9.87
C LEU A 306 -4.48 -6.47 9.81
N VAL A 307 -5.16 -6.22 10.90
CA VAL A 307 -5.97 -5.01 11.09
C VAL A 307 -5.54 -4.33 12.38
N SER A 308 -5.53 -3.02 12.36
CA SER A 308 -5.08 -2.25 13.53
C SER A 308 -5.88 -0.97 13.72
N ASN A 309 -5.74 -0.42 14.91
CA ASN A 309 -6.09 0.95 15.25
C ASN A 309 -4.94 1.59 16.03
N ASP A 310 -5.15 2.78 16.54
CA ASP A 310 -4.13 3.54 17.29
C ASP A 310 -3.50 2.77 18.48
N ASN A 311 -4.16 1.73 18.99
CA ASN A 311 -3.77 1.08 20.25
C ASN A 311 -3.55 -0.42 20.14
N ALA A 312 -4.05 -1.09 19.12
CA ALA A 312 -4.02 -2.54 19.04
C ALA A 312 -3.82 -3.06 17.61
N ILE A 313 -3.18 -4.21 17.50
CA ILE A 313 -2.96 -4.94 16.24
C ILE A 313 -3.54 -6.35 16.39
N PHE A 314 -4.27 -6.79 15.38
CA PHE A 314 -4.88 -8.12 15.30
C PHE A 314 -4.47 -8.83 14.03
N ILE A 315 -4.37 -10.16 14.09
CA ILE A 315 -4.30 -11.03 12.91
C ILE A 315 -5.68 -11.64 12.69
N ILE A 316 -6.19 -11.52 11.47
CA ILE A 316 -7.45 -12.10 11.05
C ILE A 316 -7.17 -13.42 10.35
N HIS A 317 -7.74 -14.51 10.86
CA HIS A 317 -7.60 -15.83 10.25
C HIS A 317 -8.86 -16.68 10.48
N GLY A 318 -9.27 -17.43 9.46
CA GLY A 318 -10.57 -18.12 9.50
C GLY A 318 -11.70 -17.16 9.91
N SER A 319 -12.48 -17.54 10.91
CA SER A 319 -13.55 -16.71 11.51
C SER A 319 -13.10 -15.93 12.75
N LYS A 320 -11.80 -15.92 13.07
CA LYS A 320 -11.23 -15.36 14.30
C LYS A 320 -10.37 -14.14 14.04
N SER A 321 -10.21 -13.36 15.12
CA SER A 321 -9.24 -12.28 15.21
C SER A 321 -8.43 -12.45 16.49
N ASP A 322 -7.13 -12.66 16.35
CA ASP A 322 -6.23 -12.76 17.50
C ASP A 322 -5.54 -11.43 17.74
N LYS A 323 -5.72 -10.88 18.94
CA LYS A 323 -5.00 -9.68 19.37
C LYS A 323 -3.54 -10.04 19.63
N ILE A 324 -2.63 -9.57 18.77
CA ILE A 324 -1.20 -9.83 18.92
C ILE A 324 -0.48 -8.77 19.70
N PHE A 325 -1.02 -7.54 19.74
CA PHE A 325 -0.45 -6.44 20.48
C PHE A 325 -1.53 -5.45 20.95
N GLU A 326 -1.30 -4.84 22.10
CA GLU A 326 -2.11 -3.74 22.63
C GLU A 326 -1.25 -2.84 23.53
N ASP A 327 -1.36 -1.53 23.33
CA ASP A 327 -0.83 -0.50 24.22
C ASP A 327 -1.96 0.51 24.51
N THR A 328 -2.31 0.68 25.78
CA THR A 328 -3.40 1.58 26.20
C THR A 328 -2.90 2.98 26.59
N GLN A 329 -1.60 3.20 26.58
CA GLN A 329 -0.98 4.45 27.01
C GLN A 329 -0.48 5.27 25.82
N ASP A 330 0.18 4.60 24.88
CA ASP A 330 0.81 5.23 23.74
C ASP A 330 0.11 4.83 22.44
N ARG A 331 0.06 5.77 21.50
CA ARG A 331 -0.46 5.56 20.18
C ARG A 331 0.56 4.81 19.32
N ILE A 332 0.09 3.79 18.60
CA ILE A 332 0.84 3.15 17.50
C ILE A 332 0.90 4.14 16.35
N GLU A 333 2.08 4.52 15.92
CA GLU A 333 2.28 5.43 14.80
C GLU A 333 2.43 4.66 13.48
N ASP A 334 3.13 3.53 13.53
CA ASP A 334 3.34 2.67 12.37
C ASP A 334 3.79 1.27 12.83
N TYR A 335 3.72 0.27 11.95
CA TYR A 335 4.29 -1.05 12.20
C TYR A 335 4.72 -1.71 10.91
N VAL A 336 5.60 -2.70 11.01
CA VAL A 336 6.06 -3.52 9.89
C VAL A 336 6.18 -4.97 10.33
N LEU A 337 5.72 -5.88 9.48
CA LEU A 337 5.88 -7.32 9.63
C LEU A 337 6.91 -7.82 8.61
N GLU A 338 8.04 -8.31 9.09
CA GLU A 338 9.10 -8.91 8.27
C GLU A 338 9.22 -10.40 8.64
N GLY A 339 8.67 -11.28 7.81
CA GLY A 339 8.56 -12.71 8.10
C GLY A 339 7.72 -12.97 9.36
N SER A 340 8.35 -13.39 10.44
CA SER A 340 7.69 -13.58 11.74
C SER A 340 7.96 -12.46 12.75
N THR A 341 8.77 -11.48 12.40
CA THR A 341 9.12 -10.37 13.31
C THR A 341 8.22 -9.19 13.04
N ILE A 342 7.45 -8.79 14.04
CA ILE A 342 6.72 -7.52 14.00
C ILE A 342 7.51 -6.45 14.77
N ARG A 343 7.55 -5.25 14.18
CA ARG A 343 8.10 -4.04 14.81
C ARG A 343 7.03 -2.97 14.81
N ILE A 344 6.82 -2.36 15.96
CA ILE A 344 5.77 -1.39 16.19
C ILE A 344 6.44 -0.09 16.65
N LEU A 345 6.20 0.97 15.94
CA LEU A 345 6.79 2.28 16.13
C LEU A 345 5.84 3.17 16.92
N PHE A 346 6.37 3.78 17.95
CA PHE A 346 5.73 4.79 18.76
C PHE A 346 6.57 6.07 18.69
N LYS A 347 6.06 7.15 19.20
CA LYS A 347 6.74 8.45 19.15
C LYS A 347 8.18 8.42 19.69
N ASP A 348 8.44 7.65 20.73
CA ASP A 348 9.73 7.61 21.44
C ASP A 348 10.26 6.20 21.70
N LYS A 349 9.60 5.17 21.21
CA LYS A 349 10.00 3.78 21.40
C LYS A 349 9.71 2.90 20.19
N LEU A 350 10.52 1.88 20.03
CA LEU A 350 10.30 0.75 19.14
C LEU A 350 10.03 -0.50 19.95
N VAL A 351 8.91 -1.16 19.71
CA VAL A 351 8.58 -2.46 20.28
C VAL A 351 8.74 -3.51 19.20
N SER A 352 9.46 -4.59 19.51
CA SER A 352 9.71 -5.71 18.57
C SER A 352 9.34 -7.03 19.23
N GLY A 353 8.82 -7.96 18.45
CA GLY A 353 8.52 -9.32 18.91
C GLY A 353 8.32 -10.30 17.75
N LEU A 354 8.14 -11.57 18.10
CA LEU A 354 7.91 -12.64 17.13
C LEU A 354 6.43 -13.03 17.15
N ILE A 355 5.84 -13.15 15.98
CA ILE A 355 4.51 -13.73 15.80
C ILE A 355 4.64 -15.25 15.75
N LYS A 356 3.92 -15.96 16.61
CA LYS A 356 3.87 -17.43 16.66
C LYS A 356 2.44 -17.91 16.67
#